data_dfb385ccd80ab3d9a1a6ff899aaf84b1
#
_entry.id   dfb385ccd80ab3d9a1a6ff899aaf84b1
#
_cell.length_a   1.000
_cell.length_b   1.000
_cell.length_c   1.000
_cell.angle_alpha   90.00
_cell.angle_beta   90.00
_cell.angle_gamma   90.00
#
_symmetry.space_group_name_H-M   'P 1'
#
loop_
_entity.id
_entity.type
_entity.pdbx_description
1 polymer ?
#
loop_
_entity_poly.entity_id
_entity_poly.type
_entity_poly.pdbx_seq_one_letter_code
_entity_poly.pdbx_strand_id
1 'polypeptide(L)'
;MRITAILYTLFVWLFTPHTEARADDARVDAPMAQVDLATPAGLDVVQGAWRYQDVELIPTQFGGAATWDYTPHAGARDFDDSAWQKIEPSTLATRRGHGRISFNWYRLLITVPEQIDGTALAGTTAYFETSLDDYAEVWVDGELPRLTGQNGGSVVAGWNATNRLVIGRNVKPGQKIQLAVFGINGPISDPPTNFIWMRLAQLSFEKGQSVPLAVPSQEVNVRVVRLDPALDAIVPANPKIFKLAEGFQFTEGPVWSRDGGYLLFSDPNANRIYAYEPKGGALSLFRPNSGYEGADIAEYGQPGSNGLTFDGKGRLTIDQHGNHRVVRVEDDGQLTVLADRYDGKRLNSPNDLVYKSDGAVYFTDPPFGLPKFYDDPRKELPYSGVYRSRGGKVTLLTRELKGPNGIAFSPDEKYLYVGNWDPAAKVVLRFPVKRDGTLGASSVFADLTQEVPGDEALDGIKVDKLGNLYLSAPDGLRIYSSAGKHLGTLIAPRPVHNFAWGGDDGRTLYLTARDRLYRIALLVEGVRP
;
A
#
# COMPACT_ATOMS: atom_id res chain seq x y z
N MET A 1 -66.37 42.63 1.26
CA MET A 1 -65.37 42.19 0.28
C MET A 1 -64.00 42.48 0.89
N ARG A 2 -63.33 41.47 1.43
CA ARG A 2 -61.96 41.57 1.97
C ARG A 2 -61.08 40.77 1.01
N ILE A 3 -60.10 41.43 0.39
CA ILE A 3 -59.11 40.85 -0.51
C ILE A 3 -57.93 40.46 0.37
N THR A 4 -57.64 39.16 0.45
CA THR A 4 -56.49 38.61 1.19
C THR A 4 -55.33 38.52 0.18
N ALA A 5 -54.26 39.27 0.44
CA ALA A 5 -53.04 39.18 -0.36
C ALA A 5 -52.19 38.01 0.15
N ILE A 6 -51.86 37.08 -0.71
CA ILE A 6 -50.93 35.97 -0.44
C ILE A 6 -49.53 36.45 -0.84
N LEU A 7 -48.65 36.58 0.16
CA LEU A 7 -47.21 36.80 -0.07
C LEU A 7 -46.57 35.48 -0.47
N TYR A 8 -46.06 35.40 -1.66
CA TYR A 8 -45.10 34.36 -2.07
C TYR A 8 -43.70 34.74 -1.61
N THR A 9 -43.18 34.03 -0.62
CA THR A 9 -41.78 34.12 -0.23
C THR A 9 -40.96 33.23 -1.15
N LEU A 10 -40.19 33.87 -2.07
CA LEU A 10 -39.19 33.18 -2.87
C LEU A 10 -38.03 32.76 -1.96
N PHE A 11 -37.90 31.46 -1.68
CA PHE A 11 -36.68 30.88 -1.17
C PHE A 11 -35.66 30.76 -2.30
N VAL A 12 -34.73 31.69 -2.34
CA VAL A 12 -33.52 31.54 -3.18
C VAL A 12 -32.61 30.55 -2.47
N TRP A 13 -32.57 29.31 -2.99
CA TRP A 13 -31.53 28.37 -2.62
C TRP A 13 -30.22 28.84 -3.26
N LEU A 14 -29.36 29.42 -2.44
CA LEU A 14 -27.95 29.59 -2.76
C LEU A 14 -27.32 28.20 -2.80
N PHE A 15 -27.19 27.63 -3.99
CA PHE A 15 -26.29 26.51 -4.22
C PHE A 15 -24.86 27.02 -4.03
N THR A 16 -24.32 26.85 -2.85
CA THR A 16 -22.87 26.79 -2.69
C THR A 16 -22.43 25.48 -3.38
N PRO A 17 -21.50 25.53 -4.31
CA PRO A 17 -20.93 24.29 -4.82
C PRO A 17 -20.19 23.63 -3.65
N HIS A 18 -20.77 22.56 -3.10
CA HIS A 18 -20.00 21.62 -2.33
C HIS A 18 -19.04 20.96 -3.32
N THR A 19 -17.82 21.46 -3.37
CA THR A 19 -16.69 20.68 -3.83
C THR A 19 -16.52 19.56 -2.80
N GLU A 20 -17.17 18.42 -3.03
CA GLU A 20 -16.76 17.17 -2.43
C GLU A 20 -15.34 16.90 -2.96
N ALA A 21 -14.34 17.30 -2.18
CA ALA A 21 -12.98 16.80 -2.34
C ALA A 21 -13.05 15.29 -2.09
N ARG A 22 -12.97 14.50 -3.14
CA ARG A 22 -12.80 13.06 -3.04
C ARG A 22 -11.46 12.79 -2.37
N ALA A 23 -11.45 11.83 -1.46
CA ALA A 23 -10.37 11.43 -0.57
C ALA A 23 -9.09 10.85 -1.23
N ASP A 24 -8.81 11.19 -2.49
CA ASP A 24 -7.58 10.76 -3.19
C ASP A 24 -6.42 11.75 -3.04
N ASP A 25 -6.59 12.85 -2.33
CA ASP A 25 -5.62 13.94 -2.24
C ASP A 25 -5.18 14.20 -0.78
N ALA A 26 -4.83 13.15 -0.04
CA ALA A 26 -4.04 13.36 1.18
C ALA A 26 -2.62 13.76 0.77
N ARG A 27 -2.43 15.03 0.41
CA ARG A 27 -1.11 15.64 0.24
C ARG A 27 -0.47 15.74 1.61
N VAL A 28 0.50 14.88 1.84
CA VAL A 28 1.31 14.90 3.07
C VAL A 28 2.16 16.19 3.13
N ASP A 29 2.50 16.76 1.95
CA ASP A 29 3.18 18.07 1.82
C ASP A 29 2.72 18.79 0.54
N ALA A 30 2.67 20.12 0.56
CA ALA A 30 2.46 20.90 -0.66
C ALA A 30 3.57 20.59 -1.67
N PRO A 31 3.25 20.47 -2.98
CA PRO A 31 4.26 20.21 -3.99
C PRO A 31 5.32 21.32 -3.97
N MET A 32 6.59 20.94 -4.14
CA MET A 32 7.71 21.88 -4.18
C MET A 32 7.60 22.85 -5.35
N ALA A 33 7.05 22.39 -6.48
CA ALA A 33 6.80 23.18 -7.67
C ALA A 33 5.63 22.60 -8.47
N GLN A 34 4.89 23.47 -9.15
CA GLN A 34 3.76 23.09 -10.01
C GLN A 34 3.84 23.82 -11.35
N VAL A 35 3.35 23.18 -12.41
CA VAL A 35 3.23 23.76 -13.76
C VAL A 35 1.86 23.46 -14.30
N ASP A 36 1.12 24.50 -14.65
CA ASP A 36 -0.16 24.37 -15.35
C ASP A 36 0.07 24.24 -16.85
N LEU A 37 -0.09 23.03 -17.38
CA LEU A 37 0.09 22.71 -18.78
C LEU A 37 -1.09 23.18 -19.68
N ALA A 38 -2.14 23.72 -19.09
CA ALA A 38 -3.24 24.39 -19.81
C ALA A 38 -2.93 25.86 -20.10
N THR A 39 -1.71 26.32 -19.82
CA THR A 39 -1.26 27.71 -20.09
C THR A 39 -0.05 27.75 -21.02
N PRO A 40 0.10 28.82 -21.85
CA PRO A 40 1.31 28.99 -22.65
C PRO A 40 2.58 29.04 -21.80
N ALA A 41 2.56 29.74 -20.67
CA ALA A 41 3.70 29.86 -19.76
C ALA A 41 4.12 28.48 -19.19
N GLY A 42 3.17 27.62 -18.86
CA GLY A 42 3.47 26.26 -18.37
C GLY A 42 4.10 25.39 -19.46
N LEU A 43 3.63 25.50 -20.72
CA LEU A 43 4.25 24.77 -21.83
C LEU A 43 5.65 25.28 -22.16
N ASP A 44 5.90 26.59 -22.03
CA ASP A 44 7.23 27.17 -22.22
C ASP A 44 8.23 26.62 -21.17
N VAL A 45 7.80 26.51 -19.92
CA VAL A 45 8.63 25.94 -18.82
C VAL A 45 9.09 24.53 -19.14
N VAL A 46 8.22 23.69 -19.71
CA VAL A 46 8.54 22.28 -20.05
C VAL A 46 8.98 22.10 -21.50
N GLN A 47 9.08 23.18 -22.27
CA GLN A 47 9.44 23.17 -23.69
C GLN A 47 8.55 22.23 -24.52
N GLY A 48 7.27 22.17 -24.19
CA GLY A 48 6.31 21.24 -24.76
C GLY A 48 5.28 21.93 -25.69
N ALA A 49 4.57 21.11 -26.43
CA ALA A 49 3.41 21.55 -27.23
C ALA A 49 2.38 20.43 -27.28
N TRP A 50 1.14 20.73 -26.94
CA TRP A 50 0.05 19.80 -27.09
C TRP A 50 -0.26 19.50 -28.55
N ARG A 51 -0.40 18.19 -28.83
CA ARG A 51 -0.86 17.68 -30.12
C ARG A 51 -2.14 16.88 -29.91
N TYR A 52 -3.03 16.96 -30.87
CA TYR A 52 -4.36 16.38 -30.82
C TYR A 52 -4.69 15.61 -32.09
N GLN A 53 -5.36 14.48 -31.94
CA GLN A 53 -5.91 13.71 -33.07
C GLN A 53 -7.18 12.98 -32.64
N ASP A 54 -8.23 13.09 -33.47
CA ASP A 54 -9.39 12.21 -33.37
C ASP A 54 -9.02 10.78 -33.71
N VAL A 55 -9.75 9.83 -33.12
CA VAL A 55 -9.56 8.40 -33.34
C VAL A 55 -10.69 7.87 -34.19
N GLU A 56 -10.35 7.11 -35.21
CA GLU A 56 -11.30 6.39 -36.06
C GLU A 56 -11.51 4.97 -35.57
N LEU A 57 -12.77 4.52 -35.50
CA LEU A 57 -13.12 3.12 -35.22
C LEU A 57 -13.13 2.34 -36.54
N ILE A 58 -12.40 1.24 -36.59
CA ILE A 58 -12.26 0.38 -37.76
C ILE A 58 -12.99 -0.94 -37.49
N PRO A 59 -14.01 -1.33 -38.30
CA PRO A 59 -14.61 -2.65 -38.17
C PRO A 59 -13.57 -3.75 -38.37
N THR A 60 -13.52 -4.69 -37.45
CA THR A 60 -12.59 -5.82 -37.48
C THR A 60 -13.24 -7.11 -36.97
N GLN A 61 -12.48 -8.17 -36.87
CA GLN A 61 -12.91 -9.44 -36.31
C GLN A 61 -11.91 -9.97 -35.29
N PHE A 62 -12.41 -10.47 -34.18
CA PHE A 62 -11.62 -11.14 -33.17
C PHE A 62 -12.27 -12.47 -32.79
N GLY A 63 -11.53 -13.57 -32.92
CA GLY A 63 -12.05 -14.91 -32.64
C GLY A 63 -13.27 -15.30 -33.50
N GLY A 64 -13.40 -14.73 -34.73
CA GLY A 64 -14.53 -14.95 -35.62
C GLY A 64 -15.76 -14.10 -35.34
N ALA A 65 -15.76 -13.29 -34.28
CA ALA A 65 -16.83 -12.34 -33.96
C ALA A 65 -16.50 -10.94 -34.51
N ALA A 66 -17.53 -10.24 -35.05
CA ALA A 66 -17.38 -8.85 -35.44
C ALA A 66 -17.08 -7.97 -34.21
N THR A 67 -16.08 -7.12 -34.34
CA THR A 67 -15.62 -6.20 -33.31
C THR A 67 -15.08 -4.91 -33.95
N TRP A 68 -14.45 -4.07 -33.15
CA TRP A 68 -13.89 -2.81 -33.59
C TRP A 68 -12.43 -2.71 -33.14
N ASP A 69 -11.59 -2.19 -34.00
CA ASP A 69 -10.27 -1.67 -33.69
C ASP A 69 -10.29 -0.15 -33.83
N TYR A 70 -9.20 0.52 -33.54
CA TYR A 70 -9.12 1.98 -33.64
C TYR A 70 -7.77 2.42 -34.23
N THR A 71 -7.77 3.60 -34.82
CA THR A 71 -6.56 4.21 -35.37
C THR A 71 -6.54 5.70 -35.07
N PRO A 72 -5.37 6.30 -34.71
CA PRO A 72 -4.07 5.68 -34.56
C PRO A 72 -3.85 5.03 -33.19
N HIS A 73 -2.98 4.02 -33.09
CA HIS A 73 -2.45 3.48 -31.83
C HIS A 73 -1.27 4.33 -31.36
N ALA A 74 -1.53 5.42 -30.67
CA ALA A 74 -0.53 6.46 -30.41
C ALA A 74 0.01 6.47 -28.97
N GLY A 75 -0.11 5.36 -28.23
CA GLY A 75 0.47 5.21 -26.90
C GLY A 75 2.00 5.12 -26.92
N ALA A 76 2.60 4.55 -27.97
CA ALA A 76 4.04 4.33 -28.07
C ALA A 76 4.85 5.64 -27.95
N ARG A 77 6.02 5.55 -27.29
CA ARG A 77 6.89 6.72 -27.07
C ARG A 77 7.39 7.33 -28.39
N ASP A 78 7.77 6.48 -29.33
CA ASP A 78 8.35 6.83 -30.63
C ASP A 78 7.31 7.02 -31.73
N PHE A 79 6.01 7.03 -31.39
CA PHE A 79 4.95 7.31 -32.36
C PHE A 79 5.14 8.70 -32.96
N ASP A 80 5.14 8.77 -34.31
CA ASP A 80 5.28 10.03 -35.05
C ASP A 80 3.95 10.80 -35.06
N ASP A 81 3.85 11.80 -34.23
CA ASP A 81 2.73 12.72 -34.14
C ASP A 81 3.00 14.08 -34.85
N SER A 82 4.05 14.14 -35.66
CA SER A 82 4.48 15.41 -36.32
C SER A 82 3.42 16.05 -37.22
N ALA A 83 2.58 15.23 -37.85
CA ALA A 83 1.47 15.66 -38.70
C ALA A 83 0.22 16.06 -37.90
N TRP A 84 0.16 15.84 -36.60
CA TRP A 84 -1.04 16.13 -35.80
C TRP A 84 -1.24 17.64 -35.58
N GLN A 85 -2.49 18.01 -35.35
CA GLN A 85 -2.83 19.37 -35.00
C GLN A 85 -2.14 19.79 -33.69
N LYS A 86 -1.35 20.88 -33.75
CA LYS A 86 -0.96 21.57 -32.52
C LYS A 86 -2.14 22.38 -32.01
N ILE A 87 -2.44 22.27 -30.75
CA ILE A 87 -3.53 23.00 -30.13
C ILE A 87 -2.98 23.95 -29.06
N GLU A 88 -3.61 25.13 -28.98
CA GLU A 88 -3.30 26.08 -27.93
C GLU A 88 -3.69 25.52 -26.55
N PRO A 89 -2.84 25.65 -25.55
CA PRO A 89 -3.08 25.04 -24.23
C PRO A 89 -4.38 25.53 -23.58
N SER A 90 -4.73 26.80 -23.74
CA SER A 90 -6.01 27.37 -23.27
C SER A 90 -7.25 26.72 -23.91
N THR A 91 -7.07 25.98 -25.00
CA THR A 91 -8.16 25.28 -25.69
C THR A 91 -8.30 23.80 -25.27
N LEU A 92 -7.53 23.30 -24.33
CA LEU A 92 -7.68 21.94 -23.81
C LEU A 92 -9.11 21.69 -23.30
N ALA A 93 -9.73 22.66 -22.65
CA ALA A 93 -11.11 22.61 -22.20
C ALA A 93 -12.17 22.77 -23.31
N THR A 94 -11.76 22.95 -24.57
CA THR A 94 -12.70 23.00 -25.68
C THR A 94 -13.21 21.60 -25.99
N ARG A 95 -14.53 21.47 -26.14
CA ARG A 95 -15.19 20.23 -26.51
C ARG A 95 -14.77 19.79 -27.91
N ARG A 96 -14.22 18.58 -28.02
CA ARG A 96 -13.74 17.96 -29.27
C ARG A 96 -14.36 16.60 -29.46
N GLY A 97 -14.28 16.07 -30.67
CA GLY A 97 -14.90 14.82 -31.06
C GLY A 97 -16.30 14.99 -31.64
N HIS A 98 -16.88 13.93 -32.13
CA HIS A 98 -18.16 13.91 -32.81
C HIS A 98 -18.83 12.52 -32.69
N GLY A 99 -20.17 12.52 -32.83
CA GLY A 99 -20.93 11.27 -32.81
C GLY A 99 -21.41 10.86 -31.42
N ARG A 100 -21.83 9.61 -31.34
CA ARG A 100 -22.40 9.02 -30.08
C ARG A 100 -21.32 8.54 -29.13
N ILE A 101 -20.16 8.22 -29.66
CA ILE A 101 -18.95 7.84 -28.90
C ILE A 101 -17.80 8.63 -29.50
N SER A 102 -17.04 9.30 -28.68
CA SER A 102 -15.83 10.02 -29.06
C SER A 102 -14.61 9.38 -28.46
N PHE A 103 -13.58 9.25 -29.29
CA PHE A 103 -12.24 8.81 -28.89
C PHE A 103 -11.24 9.80 -29.44
N ASN A 104 -10.21 10.14 -28.65
CA ASN A 104 -9.15 11.00 -29.14
C ASN A 104 -7.85 10.80 -28.37
N TRP A 105 -6.77 11.32 -28.96
CA TRP A 105 -5.46 11.37 -28.34
C TRP A 105 -5.06 12.84 -28.10
N TYR A 106 -4.50 13.07 -26.90
CA TYR A 106 -3.68 14.23 -26.58
C TYR A 106 -2.26 13.76 -26.33
N ARG A 107 -1.27 14.36 -26.99
CA ARG A 107 0.15 14.02 -26.80
C ARG A 107 0.95 15.24 -26.42
N LEU A 108 1.91 15.07 -25.51
CA LEU A 108 2.80 16.13 -25.05
C LEU A 108 4.16 15.52 -24.68
N LEU A 109 5.21 15.97 -25.34
CA LEU A 109 6.58 15.70 -24.90
C LEU A 109 7.02 16.84 -23.99
N ILE A 110 7.35 16.53 -22.74
CA ILE A 110 7.88 17.49 -21.77
C ILE A 110 9.38 17.31 -21.61
N THR A 111 10.06 18.41 -21.33
CA THR A 111 11.46 18.42 -20.87
C THR A 111 11.47 18.91 -19.44
N VAL A 112 12.02 18.13 -18.51
CA VAL A 112 12.12 18.52 -17.11
C VAL A 112 13.06 19.73 -16.98
N PRO A 113 12.61 20.87 -16.47
CA PRO A 113 13.45 22.07 -16.30
C PRO A 113 14.45 21.86 -15.16
N GLU A 114 15.49 22.67 -15.10
CA GLU A 114 16.47 22.65 -14.01
C GLU A 114 15.83 23.11 -12.70
N GLN A 115 14.99 24.16 -12.78
CA GLN A 115 14.29 24.74 -11.64
C GLN A 115 12.97 25.37 -12.07
N ILE A 116 12.05 25.53 -11.13
CA ILE A 116 10.81 26.29 -11.26
C ILE A 116 10.75 27.25 -10.07
N ASP A 117 10.59 28.54 -10.32
CA ASP A 117 10.52 29.59 -9.29
C ASP A 117 11.66 29.50 -8.25
N GLY A 118 12.87 29.19 -8.72
CA GLY A 118 14.06 29.03 -7.87
C GLY A 118 14.15 27.69 -7.15
N THR A 119 13.18 26.79 -7.31
CA THR A 119 13.18 25.45 -6.72
C THR A 119 13.82 24.45 -7.68
N ALA A 120 14.95 23.87 -7.30
CA ALA A 120 15.64 22.84 -8.08
C ALA A 120 14.82 21.54 -8.13
N LEU A 121 14.72 20.92 -9.31
CA LEU A 121 13.90 19.73 -9.52
C LEU A 121 14.68 18.42 -9.57
N ALA A 122 15.99 18.47 -9.61
CA ALA A 122 16.82 17.27 -9.61
C ALA A 122 16.49 16.37 -8.37
N GLY A 123 16.24 15.10 -8.61
CA GLY A 123 15.93 14.15 -7.55
C GLY A 123 14.47 14.13 -7.07
N THR A 124 13.61 15.01 -7.61
CA THR A 124 12.18 15.04 -7.26
C THR A 124 11.41 13.91 -7.97
N THR A 125 10.21 13.65 -7.49
CA THR A 125 9.21 12.82 -8.19
C THR A 125 8.25 13.75 -8.94
N ALA A 126 8.11 13.53 -10.25
CA ALA A 126 7.18 14.26 -11.09
C ALA A 126 5.85 13.51 -11.22
N TYR A 127 4.76 14.21 -11.02
CA TYR A 127 3.40 13.72 -11.19
C TYR A 127 2.71 14.48 -12.30
N PHE A 128 1.87 13.78 -13.05
CA PHE A 128 0.92 14.39 -13.96
C PHE A 128 -0.50 14.19 -13.43
N GLU A 129 -1.25 15.28 -13.36
CA GLU A 129 -2.64 15.29 -12.96
C GLU A 129 -3.50 15.74 -14.14
N THR A 130 -4.53 14.96 -14.47
CA THR A 130 -5.46 15.29 -15.54
C THR A 130 -6.89 14.87 -15.20
N SER A 131 -7.84 15.62 -15.70
CA SER A 131 -9.26 15.30 -15.64
C SER A 131 -9.83 15.43 -17.04
N LEU A 132 -10.28 14.30 -17.60
CA LEU A 132 -11.00 14.22 -18.86
C LEU A 132 -12.46 13.90 -18.63
N ASP A 133 -13.27 14.27 -19.55
CA ASP A 133 -14.69 13.91 -19.64
C ASP A 133 -14.82 12.73 -20.65
N ASP A 134 -15.22 11.54 -20.34
CA ASP A 134 -15.56 10.80 -19.13
C ASP A 134 -14.38 10.00 -18.55
N TYR A 135 -13.59 9.33 -19.44
CA TYR A 135 -12.54 8.37 -19.10
C TYR A 135 -11.25 8.70 -19.80
N ALA A 136 -10.13 8.39 -19.17
CA ALA A 136 -8.82 8.54 -19.76
C ALA A 136 -7.89 7.36 -19.45
N GLU A 137 -7.09 6.98 -20.45
CA GLU A 137 -5.86 6.22 -20.26
C GLU A 137 -4.67 7.18 -20.42
N VAL A 138 -3.75 7.18 -19.47
CA VAL A 138 -2.54 8.01 -19.55
C VAL A 138 -1.33 7.11 -19.72
N TRP A 139 -0.70 7.21 -20.86
CA TRP A 139 0.52 6.49 -21.24
C TRP A 139 1.73 7.38 -20.95
N VAL A 140 2.75 6.81 -20.34
CA VAL A 140 4.01 7.49 -19.99
C VAL A 140 5.16 6.76 -20.66
N ASP A 141 5.89 7.44 -21.53
CA ASP A 141 7.01 6.88 -22.31
C ASP A 141 6.67 5.57 -23.04
N GLY A 142 5.41 5.42 -23.48
CA GLY A 142 4.94 4.26 -24.23
C GLY A 142 4.39 3.13 -23.35
N GLU A 143 4.40 3.29 -22.04
CA GLU A 143 3.86 2.30 -21.11
C GLU A 143 2.56 2.83 -20.49
N LEU A 144 1.55 1.97 -20.37
CA LEU A 144 0.35 2.24 -19.60
C LEU A 144 0.59 1.76 -18.17
N PRO A 145 0.73 2.66 -17.18
CA PRO A 145 0.96 2.26 -15.80
C PRO A 145 -0.13 1.31 -15.30
N ARG A 146 0.26 0.20 -14.72
CA ARG A 146 -0.65 -0.84 -14.21
C ARG A 146 -0.40 -1.06 -12.73
N LEU A 147 -1.46 -1.39 -12.00
CA LEU A 147 -1.35 -1.92 -10.65
C LEU A 147 -1.23 -3.45 -10.72
N THR A 148 -0.48 -4.05 -9.80
CA THR A 148 -0.36 -5.52 -9.70
C THR A 148 -1.75 -6.14 -9.54
N GLY A 149 -2.03 -7.17 -10.34
CA GLY A 149 -3.32 -7.85 -10.35
C GLY A 149 -4.41 -7.23 -11.23
N GLN A 150 -4.14 -6.11 -11.89
CA GLN A 150 -5.02 -5.57 -12.93
C GLN A 150 -4.75 -6.20 -14.29
N ASN A 151 -5.79 -6.76 -14.90
CA ASN A 151 -5.82 -7.14 -16.31
C ASN A 151 -6.23 -5.93 -17.14
N GLY A 152 -5.34 -4.97 -17.31
CA GLY A 152 -5.63 -3.74 -18.05
C GLY A 152 -4.86 -2.54 -17.50
N GLY A 153 -4.91 -1.43 -18.19
CA GLY A 153 -4.26 -0.19 -17.76
C GLY A 153 -5.05 0.58 -16.71
N SER A 154 -4.44 1.64 -16.22
CA SER A 154 -5.14 2.60 -15.36
C SER A 154 -6.19 3.33 -16.16
N VAL A 155 -7.43 2.90 -16.04
CA VAL A 155 -8.60 3.62 -16.52
C VAL A 155 -9.22 4.28 -15.31
N VAL A 156 -9.38 5.58 -15.32
CA VAL A 156 -10.14 6.25 -14.28
C VAL A 156 -11.61 6.09 -14.59
N ALA A 157 -12.26 5.34 -13.75
CA ALA A 157 -13.71 5.22 -13.78
C ALA A 157 -14.33 6.45 -13.10
N GLY A 158 -15.20 7.11 -13.83
CA GLY A 158 -16.04 8.16 -13.27
C GLY A 158 -15.90 9.50 -13.98
N TRP A 159 -17.03 10.12 -14.13
CA TRP A 159 -17.20 11.40 -14.77
C TRP A 159 -16.41 12.49 -14.04
N ASN A 160 -15.49 13.14 -14.77
CA ASN A 160 -14.61 14.20 -14.25
C ASN A 160 -13.70 13.80 -13.07
N ALA A 161 -13.40 12.54 -12.90
CA ALA A 161 -12.44 12.12 -11.88
C ALA A 161 -11.03 12.58 -12.26
N THR A 162 -10.25 13.05 -11.29
CA THR A 162 -8.86 13.42 -11.48
C THR A 162 -7.99 12.17 -11.48
N ASN A 163 -7.21 12.01 -12.54
CA ASN A 163 -6.11 11.07 -12.63
C ASN A 163 -4.84 11.73 -12.13
N ARG A 164 -4.19 11.15 -11.14
CA ARG A 164 -2.87 11.57 -10.68
C ARG A 164 -1.91 10.40 -10.75
N LEU A 165 -0.86 10.51 -11.52
CA LEU A 165 0.09 9.42 -11.70
C LEU A 165 1.54 9.91 -11.72
N VAL A 166 2.45 9.04 -11.29
CA VAL A 166 3.88 9.28 -11.37
C VAL A 166 4.33 9.16 -12.82
N ILE A 167 4.96 10.22 -13.34
CA ILE A 167 5.52 10.24 -14.71
C ILE A 167 7.04 10.20 -14.73
N GLY A 168 7.68 10.47 -13.59
CA GLY A 168 9.12 10.39 -13.45
C GLY A 168 9.53 10.36 -11.98
N ARG A 169 10.51 9.54 -11.66
CA ARG A 169 11.08 9.38 -10.33
C ARG A 169 12.54 9.77 -10.38
N ASN A 170 13.03 10.47 -9.33
CA ASN A 170 14.40 10.95 -9.30
C ASN A 170 14.76 11.65 -10.62
N VAL A 171 13.88 12.58 -11.03
CA VAL A 171 13.98 13.23 -12.34
C VAL A 171 15.27 14.02 -12.45
N LYS A 172 15.75 14.15 -13.69
CA LYS A 172 16.97 14.90 -14.00
C LYS A 172 16.60 16.08 -14.90
N PRO A 173 17.23 17.24 -14.72
CA PRO A 173 17.14 18.34 -15.67
C PRO A 173 17.46 17.86 -17.10
N GLY A 174 16.64 18.29 -18.05
CA GLY A 174 16.75 17.86 -19.44
C GLY A 174 16.16 16.47 -19.76
N GLN A 175 15.70 15.72 -18.76
CA GLN A 175 14.98 14.46 -19.00
C GLN A 175 13.72 14.73 -19.82
N LYS A 176 13.54 13.92 -20.87
CA LYS A 176 12.34 13.97 -21.71
C LYS A 176 11.37 12.88 -21.31
N ILE A 177 10.08 13.26 -21.15
CA ILE A 177 9.00 12.33 -20.79
C ILE A 177 7.86 12.55 -21.80
N GLN A 178 7.43 11.47 -22.47
CA GLN A 178 6.30 11.50 -23.39
C GLN A 178 5.02 11.16 -22.66
N LEU A 179 4.06 12.07 -22.66
CA LEU A 179 2.70 11.83 -22.21
C LEU A 179 1.79 11.59 -23.42
N ALA A 180 0.98 10.55 -23.37
CA ALA A 180 -0.08 10.31 -24.34
C ALA A 180 -1.36 9.96 -23.59
N VAL A 181 -2.39 10.76 -23.75
CA VAL A 181 -3.68 10.62 -23.07
C VAL A 181 -4.73 10.20 -24.08
N PHE A 182 -5.27 9.00 -23.91
CA PHE A 182 -6.36 8.47 -24.69
C PHE A 182 -7.68 8.76 -23.99
N GLY A 183 -8.47 9.65 -24.58
CA GLY A 183 -9.76 10.04 -24.05
C GLY A 183 -10.90 9.23 -24.66
N ILE A 184 -11.88 8.86 -23.83
CA ILE A 184 -13.07 8.11 -24.22
C ILE A 184 -14.28 8.81 -23.59
N ASN A 185 -15.27 9.17 -24.42
CA ASN A 185 -16.58 9.61 -23.96
C ASN A 185 -17.66 8.86 -24.72
N GLY A 186 -18.59 8.24 -24.00
CA GLY A 186 -19.68 7.46 -24.54
C GLY A 186 -20.99 7.66 -23.80
N PRO A 187 -22.14 7.37 -24.45
CA PRO A 187 -23.43 7.53 -23.81
C PRO A 187 -23.61 6.52 -22.70
N ILE A 188 -23.81 7.02 -21.50
CA ILE A 188 -24.37 6.24 -20.39
C ILE A 188 -25.90 6.28 -20.49
N SER A 189 -26.47 7.32 -21.08
CA SER A 189 -27.89 7.47 -21.38
C SER A 189 -28.06 8.34 -22.63
N ASP A 190 -29.24 8.29 -23.22
CA ASP A 190 -29.58 8.87 -24.52
C ASP A 190 -29.21 10.34 -24.70
N PRO A 191 -28.22 10.66 -25.49
CA PRO A 191 -28.00 11.99 -25.96
C PRO A 191 -27.36 12.12 -27.31
N PRO A 192 -27.42 13.30 -27.92
CA PRO A 192 -27.11 13.44 -29.32
C PRO A 192 -25.61 13.39 -29.66
N THR A 193 -24.73 13.86 -28.81
CA THR A 193 -23.27 13.94 -29.09
C THR A 193 -22.46 13.94 -27.83
N ASN A 194 -21.41 13.16 -27.82
CA ASN A 194 -20.44 13.12 -26.74
C ASN A 194 -19.14 13.79 -27.19
N PHE A 195 -18.67 14.70 -26.37
CA PHE A 195 -17.45 15.45 -26.62
C PHE A 195 -16.42 15.12 -25.54
N ILE A 196 -15.15 15.23 -25.87
CA ILE A 196 -14.04 15.07 -24.93
C ILE A 196 -13.38 16.42 -24.74
N TRP A 197 -13.06 16.76 -23.49
CA TRP A 197 -12.24 17.92 -23.16
C TRP A 197 -11.42 17.62 -21.91
N MET A 198 -10.25 18.25 -21.84
CA MET A 198 -9.35 18.13 -20.69
C MET A 198 -9.52 19.36 -19.81
N ARG A 199 -9.99 19.16 -18.58
CA ARG A 199 -10.26 20.24 -17.61
C ARG A 199 -9.07 20.57 -16.74
N LEU A 200 -8.21 19.57 -16.53
CA LEU A 200 -7.01 19.69 -15.73
C LEU A 200 -5.86 19.07 -16.50
N ALA A 201 -4.75 19.77 -16.58
CA ALA A 201 -3.48 19.26 -17.06
C ALA A 201 -2.37 19.93 -16.26
N GLN A 202 -1.91 19.30 -15.20
CA GLN A 202 -0.98 19.87 -14.25
C GLN A 202 0.20 18.94 -14.01
N LEU A 203 1.40 19.50 -13.93
CA LEU A 203 2.56 18.80 -13.37
C LEU A 203 2.78 19.27 -11.93
N SER A 204 3.11 18.35 -11.06
CA SER A 204 3.62 18.66 -9.74
C SER A 204 4.95 17.92 -9.50
N PHE A 205 5.87 18.60 -8.84
CA PHE A 205 7.16 18.07 -8.45
C PHE A 205 7.20 18.05 -6.93
N GLU A 206 7.37 16.89 -6.37
CA GLU A 206 7.42 16.70 -4.92
C GLU A 206 8.82 16.32 -4.51
N LYS A 207 9.22 16.78 -3.31
CA LYS A 207 10.45 16.31 -2.69
C LYS A 207 10.38 14.79 -2.73
N GLY A 208 11.38 14.17 -3.35
CA GLY A 208 11.36 12.74 -3.51
C GLY A 208 11.13 12.09 -2.14
N GLN A 209 9.87 11.82 -1.78
CA GLN A 209 9.65 10.66 -0.95
C GLN A 209 10.36 9.57 -1.71
N SER A 210 11.30 8.91 -1.05
CA SER A 210 11.97 7.77 -1.65
C SER A 210 10.87 6.82 -2.09
N VAL A 211 10.52 6.87 -3.39
CA VAL A 211 9.51 5.95 -3.88
C VAL A 211 10.17 4.61 -3.82
N PRO A 212 9.57 3.67 -3.12
CA PRO A 212 10.13 2.36 -3.00
C PRO A 212 10.47 1.80 -4.37
N LEU A 213 11.70 1.34 -4.54
CA LEU A 213 12.19 0.77 -5.78
C LEU A 213 12.62 -0.66 -5.53
N ALA A 214 12.19 -1.58 -6.40
CA ALA A 214 12.90 -2.83 -6.56
C ALA A 214 14.33 -2.51 -7.01
N VAL A 215 15.29 -3.11 -6.35
CA VAL A 215 16.70 -3.02 -6.77
C VAL A 215 17.15 -4.36 -7.34
N PRO A 216 18.10 -4.40 -8.29
CA PRO A 216 18.72 -5.66 -8.64
C PRO A 216 19.14 -6.40 -7.37
N SER A 217 18.79 -7.68 -7.26
CA SER A 217 19.05 -8.49 -6.06
C SER A 217 20.54 -8.43 -5.72
N GLN A 218 20.87 -7.69 -4.66
CA GLN A 218 22.24 -7.41 -4.24
C GLN A 218 22.55 -8.16 -2.95
N GLU A 219 23.57 -9.02 -2.99
CA GLU A 219 24.09 -9.65 -1.78
C GLU A 219 24.66 -8.56 -0.84
N VAL A 220 24.28 -8.60 0.42
CA VAL A 220 24.77 -7.68 1.46
C VAL A 220 25.24 -8.48 2.66
N ASN A 221 26.00 -7.85 3.54
CA ASN A 221 26.56 -8.54 4.70
C ASN A 221 25.47 -8.93 5.71
N VAL A 222 25.54 -10.15 6.20
CA VAL A 222 24.80 -10.64 7.36
C VAL A 222 25.79 -11.19 8.38
N ARG A 223 25.55 -10.87 9.65
CA ARG A 223 26.32 -11.47 10.75
C ARG A 223 25.43 -12.47 11.47
N VAL A 224 25.96 -13.67 11.74
CA VAL A 224 25.26 -14.71 12.48
C VAL A 224 26.02 -14.97 13.80
N VAL A 225 25.33 -14.77 14.90
CA VAL A 225 25.80 -15.18 16.23
C VAL A 225 25.26 -16.57 16.48
N ARG A 226 26.14 -17.58 16.53
CA ARG A 226 25.80 -18.97 16.79
C ARG A 226 26.06 -19.29 18.27
N LEU A 227 25.00 -19.62 19.00
CA LEU A 227 25.07 -19.90 20.44
C LEU A 227 24.91 -21.39 20.75
N ASP A 228 24.24 -22.11 19.81
CA ASP A 228 23.98 -23.54 19.94
C ASP A 228 24.16 -24.25 18.60
N PRO A 229 24.76 -25.46 18.56
CA PRO A 229 24.91 -26.25 17.34
C PRO A 229 23.59 -26.59 16.63
N ALA A 230 22.46 -26.60 17.34
CA ALA A 230 21.14 -26.81 16.71
C ALA A 230 20.78 -25.72 15.68
N LEU A 231 21.41 -24.54 15.76
CA LEU A 231 21.24 -23.50 14.75
C LEU A 231 21.73 -23.94 13.35
N ASP A 232 22.71 -24.85 13.28
CA ASP A 232 23.29 -25.32 12.02
C ASP A 232 22.29 -26.12 11.16
N ALA A 233 21.25 -26.67 11.79
CA ALA A 233 20.14 -27.31 11.08
C ALA A 233 19.12 -26.28 10.51
N ILE A 234 19.22 -25.02 10.91
CA ILE A 234 18.27 -23.93 10.57
C ILE A 234 18.91 -22.94 9.61
N VAL A 235 20.11 -22.47 9.94
CA VAL A 235 20.82 -21.41 9.23
C VAL A 235 22.05 -22.02 8.54
N PRO A 236 22.19 -21.88 7.21
CA PRO A 236 23.37 -22.37 6.51
C PRO A 236 24.69 -21.89 7.13
N ALA A 237 25.77 -22.63 6.93
CA ALA A 237 27.10 -22.25 7.43
C ALA A 237 27.55 -20.86 6.91
N ASN A 238 27.23 -20.58 5.64
CA ASN A 238 27.53 -19.32 4.94
C ASN A 238 26.20 -18.72 4.41
N PRO A 239 25.34 -18.15 5.26
CA PRO A 239 24.09 -17.62 4.81
C PRO A 239 24.30 -16.37 3.98
N LYS A 240 23.46 -16.21 2.95
CA LYS A 240 23.47 -15.04 2.09
C LYS A 240 22.16 -14.27 2.25
N ILE A 241 22.26 -12.99 2.53
CA ILE A 241 21.13 -12.08 2.57
C ILE A 241 21.17 -11.17 1.33
N PHE A 242 20.01 -10.96 0.73
CA PHE A 242 19.89 -10.13 -0.46
C PHE A 242 18.95 -8.96 -0.19
N LYS A 243 19.37 -7.75 -0.54
CA LYS A 243 18.51 -6.58 -0.60
C LYS A 243 17.68 -6.67 -1.88
N LEU A 244 16.37 -6.48 -1.77
CA LEU A 244 15.39 -6.62 -2.86
C LEU A 244 14.74 -5.31 -3.25
N ALA A 245 14.47 -4.45 -2.25
CA ALA A 245 13.86 -3.14 -2.46
C ALA A 245 14.26 -2.18 -1.34
N GLU A 246 14.14 -0.89 -1.61
CA GLU A 246 14.44 0.19 -0.67
C GLU A 246 13.62 1.44 -0.95
N GLY A 247 13.62 2.37 -0.01
CA GLY A 247 12.96 3.66 -0.16
C GLY A 247 11.60 3.75 0.51
N PHE A 248 11.22 2.76 1.32
CA PHE A 248 10.01 2.80 2.13
C PHE A 248 10.15 3.78 3.29
N GLN A 249 9.02 4.24 3.84
CA GLN A 249 9.04 5.01 5.09
C GLN A 249 9.24 4.08 6.28
N PHE A 250 8.48 2.98 6.32
CA PHE A 250 8.57 1.93 7.33
C PHE A 250 7.95 0.64 6.83
N THR A 251 8.66 -0.48 6.86
CA THR A 251 8.14 -1.74 6.32
C THR A 251 7.69 -2.69 7.42
N GLU A 252 6.48 -3.22 7.29
CA GLU A 252 5.82 -4.08 8.26
C GLU A 252 4.91 -5.14 7.63
N GLY A 253 4.37 -6.03 8.49
CA GLY A 253 3.29 -6.96 8.21
C GLY A 253 3.46 -7.83 6.98
N PRO A 254 4.62 -8.45 6.74
CA PRO A 254 4.82 -9.22 5.51
C PRO A 254 4.02 -10.53 5.53
N VAL A 255 3.47 -10.89 4.37
CA VAL A 255 2.81 -12.17 4.16
C VAL A 255 3.04 -12.69 2.74
N TRP A 256 3.23 -13.99 2.60
CA TRP A 256 3.42 -14.64 1.32
C TRP A 256 2.09 -15.14 0.74
N SER A 257 1.75 -14.70 -0.47
CA SER A 257 0.65 -15.28 -1.24
C SER A 257 1.11 -16.58 -1.91
N ARG A 258 0.57 -17.71 -1.45
CA ARG A 258 0.93 -19.03 -2.02
C ARG A 258 0.45 -19.16 -3.46
N ASP A 259 -0.78 -18.79 -3.72
CA ASP A 259 -1.41 -18.92 -5.05
C ASP A 259 -0.85 -17.88 -6.03
N GLY A 260 -0.52 -16.68 -5.53
CA GLY A 260 0.03 -15.61 -6.35
C GLY A 260 1.54 -15.68 -6.56
N GLY A 261 2.31 -16.38 -5.71
CA GLY A 261 3.76 -16.46 -5.80
C GLY A 261 4.49 -15.15 -5.52
N TYR A 262 3.89 -14.25 -4.74
CA TYR A 262 4.45 -12.94 -4.38
C TYR A 262 4.34 -12.66 -2.87
N LEU A 263 5.14 -11.70 -2.41
CA LEU A 263 5.08 -11.17 -1.05
C LEU A 263 4.25 -9.89 -1.02
N LEU A 264 3.31 -9.80 -0.07
CA LEU A 264 2.71 -8.53 0.33
C LEU A 264 3.36 -8.04 1.61
N PHE A 265 3.45 -6.72 1.77
CA PHE A 265 3.89 -6.09 3.01
C PHE A 265 3.37 -4.65 3.09
N SER A 266 3.22 -4.16 4.30
CA SER A 266 2.73 -2.82 4.60
C SER A 266 3.86 -1.80 4.66
N ASP A 267 3.55 -0.55 4.29
CA ASP A 267 4.25 0.65 4.70
C ASP A 267 3.24 1.49 5.51
N PRO A 268 3.15 1.28 6.84
CA PRO A 268 2.15 1.94 7.68
C PRO A 268 2.23 3.46 7.63
N ASN A 269 3.45 4.01 7.56
CA ASN A 269 3.67 5.45 7.52
C ASN A 269 3.21 6.06 6.19
N ALA A 270 3.40 5.33 5.08
CA ALA A 270 2.94 5.75 3.76
C ALA A 270 1.47 5.39 3.48
N ASN A 271 0.80 4.70 4.41
CA ASN A 271 -0.58 4.21 4.23
C ASN A 271 -0.76 3.34 2.97
N ARG A 272 0.18 2.38 2.77
CA ARG A 272 0.24 1.58 1.54
C ARG A 272 0.56 0.12 1.82
N ILE A 273 0.09 -0.77 0.93
CA ILE A 273 0.55 -2.15 0.83
C ILE A 273 1.27 -2.30 -0.51
N TYR A 274 2.45 -2.92 -0.47
CA TYR A 274 3.24 -3.23 -1.65
C TYR A 274 3.25 -4.73 -1.92
N ALA A 275 3.41 -5.08 -3.21
CA ALA A 275 3.67 -6.44 -3.65
C ALA A 275 5.09 -6.53 -4.22
N TYR A 276 5.84 -7.55 -3.83
CA TYR A 276 7.11 -7.91 -4.41
C TYR A 276 7.03 -9.27 -5.06
N GLU A 277 7.32 -9.35 -6.36
CA GLU A 277 7.34 -10.56 -7.16
C GLU A 277 8.79 -11.04 -7.31
N PRO A 278 9.22 -12.14 -6.64
CA PRO A 278 10.59 -12.62 -6.73
C PRO A 278 10.98 -13.09 -8.15
N LYS A 279 10.01 -13.59 -8.91
CA LYS A 279 10.17 -13.94 -10.30
C LYS A 279 10.13 -12.66 -11.16
N GLY A 280 11.31 -12.18 -11.52
CA GLY A 280 11.46 -10.91 -12.23
C GLY A 280 11.89 -9.74 -11.35
N GLY A 281 11.75 -9.84 -10.02
CA GLY A 281 12.19 -8.81 -9.09
C GLY A 281 11.34 -7.54 -9.12
N ALA A 282 10.05 -7.64 -9.47
CA ALA A 282 9.17 -6.49 -9.59
C ALA A 282 8.61 -6.06 -8.21
N LEU A 283 8.56 -4.75 -7.99
CA LEU A 283 7.87 -4.12 -6.87
C LEU A 283 6.73 -3.26 -7.41
N SER A 284 5.55 -3.39 -6.82
CA SER A 284 4.38 -2.60 -7.21
C SER A 284 3.57 -2.16 -6.00
N LEU A 285 2.82 -1.07 -6.15
CA LEU A 285 1.80 -0.68 -5.19
C LEU A 285 0.61 -1.63 -5.33
N PHE A 286 0.33 -2.40 -4.27
CA PHE A 286 -0.79 -3.33 -4.24
C PHE A 286 -2.08 -2.64 -3.80
N ARG A 287 -2.02 -1.81 -2.72
CA ARG A 287 -3.18 -1.11 -2.19
C ARG A 287 -2.79 0.25 -1.63
N PRO A 288 -3.32 1.35 -2.18
CA PRO A 288 -3.26 2.67 -1.53
C PRO A 288 -4.28 2.73 -0.38
N ASN A 289 -4.16 3.75 0.47
CA ASN A 289 -5.09 4.01 1.59
C ASN A 289 -5.38 2.74 2.40
N SER A 290 -4.29 2.03 2.74
CA SER A 290 -4.38 0.65 3.24
C SER A 290 -4.99 0.53 4.62
N GLY A 291 -4.92 1.60 5.44
CA GLY A 291 -5.37 1.57 6.84
C GLY A 291 -6.14 2.78 7.30
N TYR A 292 -6.18 3.89 6.52
CA TYR A 292 -6.89 5.11 6.93
C TYR A 292 -7.35 5.95 5.74
N GLU A 293 -8.56 6.52 5.88
CA GLU A 293 -9.21 7.37 4.88
C GLU A 293 -9.75 8.68 5.47
N GLY A 294 -9.40 8.99 6.73
CA GLY A 294 -9.87 10.20 7.42
C GLY A 294 -9.13 11.46 6.96
N ALA A 295 -9.82 12.61 7.05
CA ALA A 295 -9.29 13.91 6.64
C ALA A 295 -8.14 14.41 7.54
N ASP A 296 -8.01 13.87 8.74
CA ASP A 296 -6.97 14.19 9.73
C ASP A 296 -5.74 13.26 9.64
N ILE A 297 -5.56 12.59 8.52
CA ILE A 297 -4.45 11.63 8.30
C ILE A 297 -3.06 12.22 8.60
N ALA A 298 -2.88 13.53 8.42
CA ALA A 298 -1.63 14.22 8.71
C ALA A 298 -1.24 14.22 10.20
N GLU A 299 -2.18 13.92 11.10
CA GLU A 299 -1.91 13.78 12.53
C GLU A 299 -1.30 12.42 12.88
N TYR A 300 -1.42 11.43 11.99
CA TYR A 300 -1.01 10.05 12.24
C TYR A 300 0.41 9.77 11.75
N GLY A 301 1.26 9.22 12.62
CA GLY A 301 2.59 8.73 12.24
C GLY A 301 2.51 7.42 11.42
N GLN A 302 1.54 6.57 11.74
CA GLN A 302 1.32 5.27 11.12
C GLN A 302 -0.17 5.05 10.80
N PRO A 303 -0.73 5.80 9.84
CA PRO A 303 -2.16 5.68 9.51
C PRO A 303 -2.52 4.39 8.78
N GLY A 304 -1.57 3.74 8.13
CA GLY A 304 -1.76 2.64 7.20
C GLY A 304 -2.12 1.31 7.84
N SER A 305 -2.09 0.27 7.02
CA SER A 305 -2.11 -1.11 7.48
C SER A 305 -0.81 -1.47 8.18
N ASN A 306 -0.86 -2.44 9.13
CA ASN A 306 0.33 -3.05 9.71
C ASN A 306 0.34 -4.55 9.36
N GLY A 307 -0.14 -5.42 10.23
CA GLY A 307 -0.17 -6.86 10.00
C GLY A 307 -1.01 -7.29 8.80
N LEU A 308 -0.49 -8.24 8.03
CA LEU A 308 -1.18 -8.89 6.93
C LEU A 308 -1.14 -10.39 7.11
N THR A 309 -2.23 -11.08 6.76
CA THR A 309 -2.27 -12.54 6.69
C THR A 309 -3.30 -13.01 5.65
N PHE A 310 -3.26 -14.29 5.29
CA PHE A 310 -4.30 -14.91 4.47
C PHE A 310 -5.12 -15.87 5.32
N ASP A 311 -6.42 -15.96 5.05
CA ASP A 311 -7.26 -17.00 5.62
C ASP A 311 -7.08 -18.33 4.87
N GLY A 312 -7.70 -19.40 5.38
CA GLY A 312 -7.61 -20.74 4.77
C GLY A 312 -8.19 -20.87 3.35
N LYS A 313 -8.79 -19.79 2.81
CA LYS A 313 -9.28 -19.68 1.43
C LYS A 313 -8.41 -18.78 0.56
N GLY A 314 -7.29 -18.28 1.07
CA GLY A 314 -6.40 -17.38 0.33
C GLY A 314 -6.87 -15.92 0.29
N ARG A 315 -7.87 -15.51 1.12
CA ARG A 315 -8.34 -14.12 1.16
C ARG A 315 -7.48 -13.30 2.12
N LEU A 316 -7.05 -12.12 1.67
CA LEU A 316 -6.21 -11.22 2.43
C LEU A 316 -6.97 -10.63 3.64
N THR A 317 -6.36 -10.67 4.81
CA THR A 317 -6.82 -10.01 6.03
C THR A 317 -5.79 -8.96 6.44
N ILE A 318 -6.27 -7.78 6.83
CA ILE A 318 -5.49 -6.57 7.03
C ILE A 318 -5.82 -5.97 8.40
N ASP A 319 -4.80 -5.71 9.20
CA ASP A 319 -4.90 -4.85 10.37
C ASP A 319 -4.77 -3.39 9.94
N GLN A 320 -5.83 -2.60 10.14
CA GLN A 320 -5.89 -1.19 9.76
C GLN A 320 -5.71 -0.31 11.00
N HIS A 321 -4.54 0.29 11.16
CA HIS A 321 -4.19 1.13 12.30
C HIS A 321 -5.15 2.33 12.43
N GLY A 322 -5.18 3.19 11.42
CA GLY A 322 -5.95 4.43 11.47
C GLY A 322 -7.47 4.22 11.50
N ASN A 323 -7.98 3.17 10.85
CA ASN A 323 -9.40 2.80 10.90
C ASN A 323 -9.76 1.96 12.13
N HIS A 324 -8.80 1.58 12.97
CA HIS A 324 -9.00 0.82 14.23
C HIS A 324 -9.77 -0.48 14.04
N ARG A 325 -9.46 -1.25 13.00
CA ARG A 325 -10.22 -2.46 12.66
C ARG A 325 -9.36 -3.52 11.97
N VAL A 326 -9.84 -4.76 12.05
CA VAL A 326 -9.36 -5.89 11.25
C VAL A 326 -10.36 -6.12 10.13
N VAL A 327 -9.90 -6.15 8.89
CA VAL A 327 -10.76 -6.36 7.72
C VAL A 327 -10.26 -7.52 6.87
N ARG A 328 -11.16 -8.18 6.16
CA ARG A 328 -10.83 -9.17 5.14
C ARG A 328 -11.28 -8.68 3.78
N VAL A 329 -10.43 -8.85 2.79
CA VAL A 329 -10.73 -8.57 1.39
C VAL A 329 -11.45 -9.79 0.81
N GLU A 330 -12.69 -9.60 0.36
CA GLU A 330 -13.47 -10.66 -0.29
C GLU A 330 -13.10 -10.79 -1.78
N ASP A 331 -13.56 -11.86 -2.43
CA ASP A 331 -13.22 -12.17 -3.83
C ASP A 331 -13.70 -11.09 -4.82
N ASP A 332 -14.70 -10.31 -4.45
CA ASP A 332 -15.21 -9.15 -5.20
C ASP A 332 -14.49 -7.82 -4.87
N GLY A 333 -13.46 -7.88 -4.03
CA GLY A 333 -12.69 -6.72 -3.57
C GLY A 333 -13.32 -5.92 -2.43
N GLN A 334 -14.54 -6.27 -2.00
CA GLN A 334 -15.19 -5.62 -0.86
C GLN A 334 -14.47 -5.95 0.45
N LEU A 335 -14.60 -5.06 1.44
CA LEU A 335 -14.02 -5.27 2.77
C LEU A 335 -15.10 -5.76 3.75
N THR A 336 -14.87 -6.94 4.32
CA THR A 336 -15.64 -7.42 5.46
C THR A 336 -14.92 -7.07 6.75
N VAL A 337 -15.57 -6.31 7.64
CA VAL A 337 -15.04 -6.02 8.97
C VAL A 337 -15.12 -7.28 9.84
N LEU A 338 -13.98 -7.78 10.30
CA LEU A 338 -13.88 -8.92 11.20
C LEU A 338 -13.87 -8.50 12.67
N ALA A 339 -13.32 -7.34 12.99
CA ALA A 339 -13.29 -6.74 14.31
C ALA A 339 -13.06 -5.23 14.19
N ASP A 340 -13.85 -4.42 14.91
CA ASP A 340 -13.64 -2.97 15.05
C ASP A 340 -13.90 -2.49 16.50
N ARG A 341 -14.63 -3.30 17.28
CA ARG A 341 -15.04 -2.97 18.66
C ARG A 341 -14.94 -4.17 19.57
N TYR A 342 -14.72 -3.88 20.83
CA TYR A 342 -14.87 -4.80 21.94
C TYR A 342 -15.62 -4.11 23.09
N ASP A 343 -16.66 -4.75 23.63
CA ASP A 343 -17.51 -4.22 24.70
C ASP A 343 -18.04 -2.80 24.39
N GLY A 344 -18.49 -2.60 23.15
CA GLY A 344 -19.00 -1.33 22.62
C GLY A 344 -17.97 -0.26 22.35
N LYS A 345 -16.70 -0.45 22.74
CA LYS A 345 -15.59 0.50 22.54
C LYS A 345 -14.79 0.14 21.30
N ARG A 346 -14.31 1.17 20.60
CA ARG A 346 -13.45 1.03 19.44
C ARG A 346 -12.10 0.40 19.84
N LEU A 347 -11.55 -0.47 18.99
CA LEU A 347 -10.21 -1.00 19.13
C LEU A 347 -9.16 0.13 19.12
N ASN A 348 -7.96 -0.13 19.63
CA ASN A 348 -6.88 0.86 19.64
C ASN A 348 -6.28 1.02 18.24
N SER A 349 -5.48 0.07 17.80
CA SER A 349 -4.94 -0.04 16.44
C SER A 349 -4.41 -1.46 16.23
N PRO A 350 -5.22 -2.39 15.69
CA PRO A 350 -4.81 -3.76 15.43
C PRO A 350 -3.48 -3.80 14.68
N ASN A 351 -2.52 -4.62 15.19
CA ASN A 351 -1.12 -4.55 14.78
C ASN A 351 -0.60 -5.80 14.06
N ASP A 352 -0.60 -6.98 14.69
CA ASP A 352 -0.19 -8.24 14.05
C ASP A 352 -1.26 -9.31 14.27
N LEU A 353 -1.35 -10.27 13.34
CA LEU A 353 -2.45 -11.22 13.34
C LEU A 353 -2.05 -12.60 12.78
N VAL A 354 -2.77 -13.62 13.25
CA VAL A 354 -2.60 -15.00 12.81
C VAL A 354 -3.93 -15.74 12.80
N TYR A 355 -4.18 -16.55 11.77
CA TYR A 355 -5.33 -17.44 11.74
C TYR A 355 -5.03 -18.75 12.48
N LYS A 356 -6.03 -19.23 13.19
CA LYS A 356 -6.09 -20.60 13.66
C LYS A 356 -6.78 -21.48 12.59
N SER A 357 -6.45 -22.76 12.53
CA SER A 357 -7.01 -23.74 11.58
C SER A 357 -8.55 -23.85 11.62
N ASP A 358 -9.18 -23.40 12.72
CA ASP A 358 -10.64 -23.36 12.88
C ASP A 358 -11.30 -22.12 12.24
N GLY A 359 -10.49 -21.28 11.55
CA GLY A 359 -10.94 -20.06 10.86
C GLY A 359 -11.10 -18.84 11.77
N ALA A 360 -10.70 -18.90 13.04
CA ALA A 360 -10.66 -17.74 13.91
C ALA A 360 -9.38 -16.94 13.67
N VAL A 361 -9.48 -15.60 13.60
CA VAL A 361 -8.32 -14.71 13.58
C VAL A 361 -8.01 -14.24 14.99
N TYR A 362 -6.74 -14.29 15.36
CA TYR A 362 -6.18 -13.77 16.60
C TYR A 362 -5.31 -12.58 16.25
N PHE A 363 -5.45 -11.50 17.01
CA PHE A 363 -4.74 -10.25 16.71
C PHE A 363 -4.38 -9.50 17.99
N THR A 364 -3.34 -8.67 17.88
CA THR A 364 -2.87 -7.76 18.93
C THR A 364 -3.41 -6.36 18.66
N ASP A 365 -3.71 -5.60 19.73
CA ASP A 365 -4.34 -4.28 19.63
C ASP A 365 -3.64 -3.25 20.55
N PRO A 366 -2.36 -2.94 20.30
CA PRO A 366 -1.69 -1.83 20.96
C PRO A 366 -2.10 -0.48 20.33
N PRO A 367 -1.77 0.67 20.93
CA PRO A 367 -2.15 1.98 20.41
C PRO A 367 -1.14 2.60 19.43
N PHE A 368 -0.34 1.79 18.69
CA PHE A 368 0.76 2.30 17.87
C PHE A 368 0.32 3.11 16.66
N GLY A 369 -0.89 2.85 16.14
CA GLY A 369 -1.50 3.63 15.07
C GLY A 369 -2.16 4.93 15.55
N LEU A 370 -2.26 5.18 16.86
CA LEU A 370 -2.79 6.44 17.39
C LEU A 370 -1.71 7.52 17.42
N PRO A 371 -2.01 8.80 17.09
CA PRO A 371 -1.03 9.88 17.01
C PRO A 371 -0.19 10.11 18.27
N LYS A 372 -0.76 9.89 19.45
CA LYS A 372 -0.07 10.03 20.74
C LYS A 372 0.09 8.71 21.50
N PHE A 373 0.01 7.60 20.78
CA PHE A 373 0.16 6.25 21.33
C PHE A 373 -0.72 6.01 22.56
N TYR A 374 -0.11 5.65 23.70
CA TYR A 374 -0.79 5.34 24.96
C TYR A 374 -1.56 6.51 25.55
N ASP A 375 -1.12 7.74 25.28
CA ASP A 375 -1.66 8.99 25.81
C ASP A 375 -2.65 9.69 24.86
N ASP A 376 -3.02 9.05 23.76
CA ASP A 376 -3.94 9.62 22.79
C ASP A 376 -5.37 9.70 23.37
N PRO A 377 -6.00 10.89 23.37
CA PRO A 377 -7.36 11.07 23.89
C PRO A 377 -8.44 10.33 23.08
N ARG A 378 -8.14 9.90 21.85
CA ARG A 378 -9.05 9.09 21.02
C ARG A 378 -9.11 7.63 21.43
N LYS A 379 -8.22 7.18 22.32
CA LYS A 379 -8.17 5.82 22.84
C LYS A 379 -9.38 5.53 23.73
N GLU A 380 -10.27 4.62 23.30
CA GLU A 380 -11.48 4.25 24.04
C GLU A 380 -11.24 3.11 25.04
N LEU A 381 -10.38 2.14 24.71
CA LEU A 381 -10.01 1.03 25.59
C LEU A 381 -8.86 1.46 26.51
N PRO A 382 -8.95 1.28 27.84
CA PRO A 382 -7.93 1.73 28.78
C PRO A 382 -6.68 0.84 28.83
N TYR A 383 -6.64 -0.20 28.02
CA TYR A 383 -5.56 -1.20 27.96
C TYR A 383 -5.29 -1.58 26.50
N SER A 384 -4.17 -2.25 26.26
CA SER A 384 -3.92 -3.01 25.04
C SER A 384 -4.38 -4.45 25.23
N GLY A 385 -4.93 -5.07 24.19
CA GLY A 385 -5.49 -6.40 24.27
C GLY A 385 -4.94 -7.36 23.23
N VAL A 386 -5.04 -8.65 23.51
CA VAL A 386 -4.98 -9.72 22.51
C VAL A 386 -6.39 -10.26 22.36
N TYR A 387 -6.85 -10.30 21.13
CA TYR A 387 -8.24 -10.65 20.82
C TYR A 387 -8.34 -11.82 19.87
N ARG A 388 -9.52 -12.43 19.84
CA ARG A 388 -9.95 -13.43 18.88
C ARG A 388 -11.25 -12.98 18.24
N SER A 389 -11.32 -13.00 16.91
CA SER A 389 -12.56 -12.82 16.18
C SER A 389 -12.95 -14.10 15.45
N ARG A 390 -14.20 -14.52 15.61
CA ARG A 390 -14.78 -15.68 14.92
C ARG A 390 -16.25 -15.46 14.68
N GLY A 391 -16.68 -15.53 13.40
CA GLY A 391 -18.09 -15.37 13.03
C GLY A 391 -18.71 -14.04 13.49
N GLY A 392 -17.94 -12.95 13.45
CA GLY A 392 -18.38 -11.62 13.88
C GLY A 392 -18.35 -11.38 15.40
N LYS A 393 -17.93 -12.38 16.19
CA LYS A 393 -17.79 -12.23 17.65
C LYS A 393 -16.34 -11.97 18.01
N VAL A 394 -16.07 -10.80 18.60
CA VAL A 394 -14.78 -10.43 19.18
C VAL A 394 -14.73 -10.82 20.65
N THR A 395 -13.64 -11.47 21.06
CA THR A 395 -13.42 -11.93 22.45
C THR A 395 -12.05 -11.44 22.90
N LEU A 396 -11.97 -10.78 24.04
CA LEU A 396 -10.71 -10.46 24.70
C LEU A 396 -10.11 -11.74 25.29
N LEU A 397 -8.88 -12.03 24.94
CA LEU A 397 -8.16 -13.21 25.42
C LEU A 397 -7.25 -12.90 26.62
N THR A 398 -6.50 -11.81 26.53
CA THR A 398 -5.65 -11.30 27.60
C THR A 398 -5.36 -9.81 27.44
N ARG A 399 -4.99 -9.14 28.53
CA ARG A 399 -4.53 -7.75 28.60
C ARG A 399 -3.29 -7.61 29.48
N GLU A 400 -2.52 -8.69 29.61
CA GLU A 400 -1.34 -8.76 30.47
C GLU A 400 -0.17 -7.92 29.94
N LEU A 401 -0.13 -7.68 28.62
CA LEU A 401 0.95 -6.96 27.96
C LEU A 401 0.56 -5.51 27.72
N LYS A 402 1.51 -4.59 27.95
CA LYS A 402 1.30 -3.16 27.70
C LYS A 402 1.29 -2.84 26.20
N GLY A 403 2.20 -3.45 25.45
CA GLY A 403 2.33 -3.30 23.99
C GLY A 403 2.38 -4.66 23.27
N PRO A 404 1.29 -5.47 23.27
CA PRO A 404 1.30 -6.71 22.54
C PRO A 404 1.54 -6.44 21.06
N ASN A 405 2.56 -7.12 20.46
CA ASN A 405 2.98 -6.90 19.09
C ASN A 405 2.95 -8.22 18.32
N GLY A 406 4.09 -8.80 17.95
CA GLY A 406 4.14 -10.03 17.18
C GLY A 406 3.37 -11.18 17.82
N ILE A 407 2.65 -11.94 17.00
CA ILE A 407 1.78 -13.05 17.43
C ILE A 407 1.94 -14.26 16.52
N ALA A 408 2.09 -15.46 17.11
CA ALA A 408 2.17 -16.71 16.33
C ALA A 408 1.69 -17.90 17.13
N PHE A 409 1.12 -18.90 16.45
CA PHE A 409 0.86 -20.22 17.03
C PHE A 409 2.07 -21.14 16.93
N SER A 410 2.19 -22.10 17.89
CA SER A 410 2.99 -23.29 17.65
C SER A 410 2.43 -24.09 16.46
N PRO A 411 3.24 -24.93 15.75
CA PRO A 411 2.76 -25.66 14.58
C PRO A 411 1.55 -26.57 14.84
N ASP A 412 1.42 -27.07 16.07
CA ASP A 412 0.30 -27.90 16.54
C ASP A 412 -0.84 -27.10 17.18
N GLU A 413 -0.74 -25.77 17.13
CA GLU A 413 -1.71 -24.79 17.67
C GLU A 413 -2.03 -24.96 19.17
N LYS A 414 -1.20 -25.68 19.92
CA LYS A 414 -1.40 -25.84 21.37
C LYS A 414 -0.95 -24.63 22.17
N TYR A 415 -0.09 -23.81 21.60
CA TYR A 415 0.41 -22.61 22.23
C TYR A 415 0.27 -21.39 21.30
N LEU A 416 -0.02 -20.25 21.92
CA LEU A 416 0.05 -18.92 21.31
C LEU A 416 1.20 -18.16 21.94
N TYR A 417 2.08 -17.59 21.12
CA TYR A 417 3.17 -16.71 21.54
C TYR A 417 2.80 -15.27 21.23
N VAL A 418 3.06 -14.36 22.17
CA VAL A 418 2.84 -12.92 21.99
C VAL A 418 4.04 -12.16 22.55
N GLY A 419 4.65 -11.33 21.73
CA GLY A 419 5.73 -10.42 22.09
C GLY A 419 5.20 -9.12 22.69
N ASN A 420 6.00 -8.50 23.56
CA ASN A 420 5.68 -7.22 24.18
C ASN A 420 6.62 -6.12 23.71
N TRP A 421 6.09 -5.12 23.04
CA TRP A 421 6.79 -3.90 22.68
C TRP A 421 6.71 -2.90 23.85
N ASP A 422 7.44 -3.22 24.91
CA ASP A 422 7.62 -2.35 26.10
C ASP A 422 9.09 -2.40 26.54
N PRO A 423 9.83 -1.28 26.46
CA PRO A 423 11.23 -1.23 26.90
C PRO A 423 11.46 -1.72 28.33
N ALA A 424 10.46 -1.55 29.21
CA ALA A 424 10.53 -1.98 30.62
C ALA A 424 10.27 -3.47 30.82
N ALA A 425 9.72 -4.17 29.80
CA ALA A 425 9.36 -5.59 29.89
C ALA A 425 9.41 -6.25 28.51
N LYS A 426 10.62 -6.49 27.99
CA LYS A 426 10.85 -7.12 26.68
C LYS A 426 10.66 -8.63 26.77
N VAL A 427 9.42 -9.08 26.90
CA VAL A 427 9.08 -10.49 27.12
C VAL A 427 8.27 -11.08 25.98
N VAL A 428 8.47 -12.36 25.71
CA VAL A 428 7.54 -13.17 24.93
C VAL A 428 6.76 -14.04 25.91
N LEU A 429 5.44 -13.87 25.94
CA LEU A 429 4.55 -14.74 26.70
C LEU A 429 4.07 -15.90 25.83
N ARG A 430 3.99 -17.08 26.44
CA ARG A 430 3.42 -18.29 25.86
C ARG A 430 2.15 -18.67 26.61
N PHE A 431 1.06 -18.83 25.88
CA PHE A 431 -0.26 -19.18 26.41
C PHE A 431 -0.69 -20.55 25.90
N PRO A 432 -1.10 -21.48 26.74
CA PRO A 432 -1.81 -22.68 26.29
C PRO A 432 -3.13 -22.31 25.63
N VAL A 433 -3.43 -22.89 24.48
CA VAL A 433 -4.69 -22.67 23.75
C VAL A 433 -5.67 -23.77 24.14
N LYS A 434 -6.83 -23.38 24.67
CA LYS A 434 -7.89 -24.31 25.06
C LYS A 434 -8.71 -24.76 23.84
N ARG A 435 -9.50 -25.80 24.00
CA ARG A 435 -10.35 -26.36 22.93
C ARG A 435 -11.38 -25.36 22.39
N ASP A 436 -11.83 -24.44 23.22
CA ASP A 436 -12.78 -23.38 22.84
C ASP A 436 -12.08 -22.17 22.17
N GLY A 437 -10.76 -22.21 22.04
CA GLY A 437 -9.93 -21.15 21.47
C GLY A 437 -9.61 -20.01 22.43
N THR A 438 -9.98 -20.12 23.72
CA THR A 438 -9.50 -19.22 24.77
C THR A 438 -8.12 -19.63 25.27
N LEU A 439 -7.48 -18.74 26.06
CA LEU A 439 -6.13 -18.97 26.54
C LEU A 439 -6.12 -19.51 27.99
N GLY A 440 -5.12 -20.31 28.32
CA GLY A 440 -4.75 -20.65 29.68
C GLY A 440 -3.85 -19.58 30.30
N ALA A 441 -3.36 -19.85 31.53
CA ALA A 441 -2.40 -18.98 32.20
C ALA A 441 -1.11 -18.86 31.39
N SER A 442 -0.58 -17.66 31.31
CA SER A 442 0.67 -17.35 30.59
C SER A 442 1.90 -17.93 31.31
N SER A 443 2.95 -18.12 30.56
CA SER A 443 4.31 -18.33 31.07
C SER A 443 5.29 -17.50 30.24
N VAL A 444 6.35 -16.99 30.84
CA VAL A 444 7.43 -16.33 30.12
C VAL A 444 8.17 -17.38 29.29
N PHE A 445 8.21 -17.17 27.96
CA PHE A 445 8.96 -18.01 27.03
C PHE A 445 10.38 -17.49 26.83
N ALA A 446 10.53 -16.16 26.69
CA ALA A 446 11.80 -15.46 26.63
C ALA A 446 11.68 -14.10 27.33
N ASP A 447 12.74 -13.69 28.02
CA ASP A 447 12.85 -12.37 28.65
C ASP A 447 14.18 -11.72 28.25
N LEU A 448 14.09 -10.64 27.50
CA LEU A 448 15.22 -9.88 26.98
C LEU A 448 15.41 -8.55 27.71
N THR A 449 14.64 -8.27 28.75
CA THR A 449 14.57 -6.98 29.44
C THR A 449 15.95 -6.49 29.90
N GLN A 450 16.73 -7.40 30.46
CA GLN A 450 18.08 -7.09 30.94
C GLN A 450 19.19 -7.37 29.91
N GLU A 451 18.92 -8.25 28.94
CA GLU A 451 19.91 -8.65 27.93
C GLU A 451 20.10 -7.59 26.85
N VAL A 452 19.02 -6.89 26.48
CA VAL A 452 19.00 -5.90 25.39
C VAL A 452 18.50 -4.56 25.93
N PRO A 453 19.41 -3.72 26.44
CA PRO A 453 19.04 -2.40 26.96
C PRO A 453 18.62 -1.46 25.84
N GLY A 454 17.97 -0.34 26.22
CA GLY A 454 17.52 0.71 25.28
C GLY A 454 16.01 0.74 25.12
N ASP A 455 15.53 1.71 24.32
CA ASP A 455 14.11 2.04 24.20
C ASP A 455 13.39 1.21 23.13
N GLU A 456 14.10 0.53 22.24
CA GLU A 456 13.52 -0.40 21.29
C GLU A 456 13.11 -1.70 22.00
N ALA A 457 12.08 -2.38 21.50
CA ALA A 457 11.54 -3.57 22.16
C ALA A 457 11.24 -4.70 21.14
N LEU A 458 10.37 -5.66 21.51
CA LEU A 458 10.11 -6.84 20.70
C LEU A 458 9.03 -6.56 19.65
N ASP A 459 9.29 -7.01 18.42
CA ASP A 459 8.41 -6.78 17.29
C ASP A 459 7.86 -8.10 16.72
N GLY A 460 7.92 -8.36 15.43
CA GLY A 460 7.35 -9.51 14.77
C GLY A 460 7.81 -10.87 15.31
N ILE A 461 6.89 -11.83 15.34
CA ILE A 461 7.12 -13.23 15.74
C ILE A 461 6.56 -14.16 14.67
N LYS A 462 7.34 -15.16 14.28
CA LYS A 462 6.87 -16.28 13.44
C LYS A 462 7.52 -17.58 13.91
N VAL A 463 6.97 -18.71 13.46
CA VAL A 463 7.42 -20.04 13.88
C VAL A 463 7.71 -20.90 12.66
N ASP A 464 8.74 -21.73 12.69
CA ASP A 464 8.99 -22.73 11.66
C ASP A 464 8.23 -24.05 11.92
N LYS A 465 8.23 -24.96 10.95
CA LYS A 465 7.53 -26.25 11.07
C LYS A 465 8.10 -27.18 12.14
N LEU A 466 9.32 -26.94 12.62
CA LEU A 466 9.93 -27.68 13.71
C LEU A 466 9.57 -27.09 15.10
N GLY A 467 8.87 -25.95 15.11
CA GLY A 467 8.45 -25.25 16.32
C GLY A 467 9.48 -24.27 16.86
N ASN A 468 10.56 -23.99 16.13
CA ASN A 468 11.48 -22.92 16.54
C ASN A 468 10.81 -21.56 16.35
N LEU A 469 11.00 -20.69 17.33
CA LEU A 469 10.42 -19.35 17.34
C LEU A 469 11.46 -18.33 16.86
N TYR A 470 11.06 -17.52 15.92
CA TYR A 470 11.83 -16.39 15.40
C TYR A 470 11.23 -15.11 15.96
N LEU A 471 12.09 -14.26 16.49
CA LEU A 471 11.71 -13.04 17.21
C LEU A 471 12.51 -11.86 16.68
N SER A 472 11.83 -10.84 16.19
CA SER A 472 12.44 -9.54 15.95
C SER A 472 12.74 -8.86 17.29
N ALA A 473 14.02 -8.59 17.53
CA ALA A 473 14.52 -7.95 18.73
C ALA A 473 15.49 -6.82 18.36
N PRO A 474 15.79 -5.86 19.26
CA PRO A 474 16.65 -4.73 18.96
C PRO A 474 18.06 -5.11 18.50
N ASP A 475 18.56 -6.26 18.93
CA ASP A 475 19.91 -6.77 18.58
C ASP A 475 19.91 -7.68 17.32
N GLY A 476 18.75 -7.93 16.73
CA GLY A 476 18.58 -8.71 15.51
C GLY A 476 17.44 -9.72 15.57
N LEU A 477 17.35 -10.58 14.56
CA LEU A 477 16.37 -11.66 14.49
C LEU A 477 16.88 -12.84 15.32
N ARG A 478 16.33 -13.02 16.51
CA ARG A 478 16.67 -14.11 17.42
C ARG A 478 15.91 -15.38 17.08
N ILE A 479 16.58 -16.52 17.19
CA ILE A 479 16.00 -17.85 16.93
C ILE A 479 16.06 -18.66 18.21
N TYR A 480 14.91 -19.12 18.66
CA TYR A 480 14.75 -19.96 19.85
C TYR A 480 14.25 -21.35 19.47
N SER A 481 14.74 -22.39 20.16
CA SER A 481 14.11 -23.71 20.08
C SER A 481 12.69 -23.68 20.65
N SER A 482 11.87 -24.66 20.31
CA SER A 482 10.52 -24.85 20.91
C SER A 482 10.52 -24.95 22.44
N ALA A 483 11.66 -25.28 23.04
CA ALA A 483 11.86 -25.32 24.48
C ALA A 483 12.26 -23.96 25.10
N GLY A 484 12.44 -22.91 24.29
CA GLY A 484 12.83 -21.57 24.76
C GLY A 484 14.34 -21.35 24.84
N LYS A 485 15.18 -22.26 24.33
CA LYS A 485 16.64 -22.06 24.30
C LYS A 485 17.01 -21.13 23.14
N HIS A 486 17.74 -20.05 23.42
CA HIS A 486 18.28 -19.15 22.38
C HIS A 486 19.38 -19.89 21.60
N LEU A 487 19.13 -20.13 20.30
CA LEU A 487 20.04 -20.85 19.42
C LEU A 487 21.04 -19.93 18.73
N GLY A 488 20.63 -18.69 18.47
CA GLY A 488 21.47 -17.67 17.83
C GLY A 488 20.67 -16.51 17.26
N THR A 489 21.41 -15.56 16.66
CA THR A 489 20.83 -14.30 16.15
C THR A 489 21.34 -14.02 14.76
N LEU A 490 20.44 -13.68 13.83
CA LEU A 490 20.74 -13.13 12.51
C LEU A 490 20.69 -11.59 12.58
N ILE A 491 21.79 -10.95 12.23
CA ILE A 491 21.93 -9.49 12.26
C ILE A 491 22.01 -9.00 10.82
N ALA A 492 20.91 -8.46 10.34
CA ALA A 492 20.77 -7.84 9.03
C ALA A 492 21.38 -6.42 9.03
N PRO A 493 21.64 -5.82 7.84
CA PRO A 493 22.20 -4.47 7.74
C PRO A 493 21.27 -3.36 8.28
N ARG A 494 19.99 -3.65 8.43
CA ARG A 494 18.98 -2.79 9.05
C ARG A 494 18.23 -3.56 10.10
N PRO A 495 17.72 -2.92 11.16
CA PRO A 495 16.85 -3.56 12.13
C PRO A 495 15.65 -4.19 11.43
N VAL A 496 15.44 -5.48 11.68
CA VAL A 496 14.28 -6.22 11.19
C VAL A 496 13.11 -5.94 12.11
N HIS A 497 11.97 -5.59 11.57
CA HIS A 497 10.73 -5.38 12.34
C HIS A 497 9.82 -6.59 12.26
N ASN A 498 9.60 -7.11 11.04
CA ASN A 498 8.80 -8.30 10.87
C ASN A 498 9.36 -9.15 9.71
N PHE A 499 8.81 -10.33 9.49
CA PHE A 499 9.30 -11.26 8.47
C PHE A 499 8.22 -12.29 8.12
N ALA A 500 8.35 -12.87 6.92
CA ALA A 500 7.44 -13.92 6.45
C ALA A 500 8.19 -14.99 5.67
N TRP A 501 7.76 -16.21 5.83
CA TRP A 501 8.21 -17.33 5.02
C TRP A 501 7.55 -17.29 3.64
N GLY A 502 8.33 -17.47 2.59
CA GLY A 502 7.85 -17.49 1.21
C GLY A 502 8.69 -18.39 0.31
N GLY A 503 8.51 -18.22 -1.01
CA GLY A 503 9.08 -19.10 -2.02
C GLY A 503 8.31 -20.41 -2.16
N ASP A 504 8.58 -21.14 -3.25
CA ASP A 504 7.87 -22.38 -3.56
C ASP A 504 8.11 -23.47 -2.50
N ASP A 505 9.34 -23.53 -1.98
CA ASP A 505 9.77 -24.50 -0.95
C ASP A 505 9.48 -24.05 0.49
N GLY A 506 9.03 -22.80 0.69
CA GLY A 506 8.77 -22.24 2.03
C GLY A 506 10.00 -22.05 2.91
N ARG A 507 11.19 -21.99 2.32
CA ARG A 507 12.47 -21.84 3.05
C ARG A 507 13.10 -20.45 2.87
N THR A 508 12.53 -19.62 2.03
CA THR A 508 12.95 -18.22 1.90
C THR A 508 12.27 -17.37 2.97
N LEU A 509 13.05 -16.73 3.82
CA LEU A 509 12.57 -15.77 4.79
C LEU A 509 12.74 -14.35 4.21
N TYR A 510 11.62 -13.65 4.01
CA TYR A 510 11.60 -12.23 3.64
C TYR A 510 11.57 -11.39 4.91
N LEU A 511 12.38 -10.34 4.94
CA LEU A 511 12.56 -9.49 6.11
C LEU A 511 12.14 -8.06 5.77
N THR A 512 11.17 -7.52 6.49
CA THR A 512 10.84 -6.11 6.49
C THR A 512 11.72 -5.41 7.53
N ALA A 513 12.54 -4.47 7.07
CA ALA A 513 13.61 -3.90 7.88
C ALA A 513 13.74 -2.39 7.63
N ARG A 514 13.03 -1.60 8.43
CA ARG A 514 12.92 -0.15 8.31
C ARG A 514 12.46 0.27 6.91
N ASP A 515 13.38 0.81 6.13
CA ASP A 515 13.18 1.38 4.79
C ASP A 515 13.47 0.37 3.66
N ARG A 516 13.60 -0.93 3.97
CA ARG A 516 14.12 -1.93 3.04
C ARG A 516 13.44 -3.29 3.16
N LEU A 517 13.47 -4.01 2.06
CA LEU A 517 13.10 -5.43 1.97
C LEU A 517 14.33 -6.28 1.70
N TYR A 518 14.49 -7.35 2.49
CA TYR A 518 15.54 -8.34 2.28
C TYR A 518 14.96 -9.75 2.16
N ARG A 519 15.80 -10.71 1.70
CA ARG A 519 15.52 -12.15 1.82
C ARG A 519 16.77 -12.91 2.22
N ILE A 520 16.56 -14.02 2.91
CA ILE A 520 17.57 -15.01 3.27
C ILE A 520 16.98 -16.41 3.09
N ALA A 521 17.79 -17.34 2.54
CA ALA A 521 17.39 -18.75 2.45
C ALA A 521 17.81 -19.47 3.74
N LEU A 522 16.89 -20.22 4.30
CA LEU A 522 17.11 -21.07 5.47
C LEU A 522 16.97 -22.55 5.11
N LEU A 523 17.38 -23.44 6.01
CA LEU A 523 17.34 -24.90 5.79
C LEU A 523 16.00 -25.53 6.20
N VAL A 524 15.14 -24.76 6.88
CA VAL A 524 13.83 -25.21 7.40
C VAL A 524 12.70 -24.48 6.72
N GLU A 525 11.53 -25.12 6.68
CA GLU A 525 10.30 -24.48 6.23
C GLU A 525 9.61 -23.75 7.38
N GLY A 526 9.07 -22.56 7.06
CA GLY A 526 8.21 -21.83 8.00
C GLY A 526 6.77 -22.31 8.01
N VAL A 527 6.06 -21.99 9.09
CA VAL A 527 4.60 -22.03 9.10
C VAL A 527 4.10 -20.83 8.29
N ARG A 528 3.29 -21.09 7.27
CA ARG A 528 2.73 -20.07 6.36
C ARG A 528 1.20 -20.13 6.43
N PRO A 529 0.49 -18.99 6.34
CA PRO A 529 -0.97 -18.95 6.26
C PRO A 529 -1.50 -19.65 5.01
#